data_4d2315d0f3e18c1363fd9edf26bae750
#
_entry.id   4d2315d0f3e18c1363fd9edf26bae750
#
_cell.length_a   1.000
_cell.length_b   1.000
_cell.length_c   1.000
_cell.angle_alpha   90.00
_cell.angle_beta   90.00
_cell.angle_gamma   90.00
#
_symmetry.space_group_name_H-M   'P 1'
#
loop_
_entity.id
_entity.type
_entity.pdbx_description
1 polymer ?
#
loop_
_entity_poly.entity_id
_entity_poly.type
_entity_poly.pdbx_seq_one_letter_code
_entity_poly.pdbx_strand_id
1 'polypeptide(L)'
;MSNVPLVEVKNLKKYFNTPSGTLHAVDGVNFTIDQGETLGVVGESGCGKSTLGRVILHLLDSTDGQIFFEGEDVTKVGRKKLTELRQNMQIVFQDPYASLDPRKTVSQIIAEPLIIQKKLSKTEIEERVKKIMDTVGLAKRVENSYPHELDGGRRQRIGI
;
A
#
# COMPACT_ATOMS: atom_id res chain seq x y z
N MET A 1 14.69 18.72 20.56
CA MET A 1 13.36 18.14 20.27
C MET A 1 13.64 16.75 19.76
N SER A 2 13.20 15.72 20.48
CA SER A 2 13.35 14.32 20.03
C SER A 2 12.54 14.15 18.75
N ASN A 3 13.23 13.95 17.63
CA ASN A 3 12.56 13.71 16.35
C ASN A 3 11.94 12.32 16.44
N VAL A 4 10.61 12.23 16.54
CA VAL A 4 9.89 10.95 16.53
C VAL A 4 9.93 10.43 15.09
N PRO A 5 10.46 9.21 14.83
CA PRO A 5 10.45 8.67 13.47
C PRO A 5 9.03 8.55 12.91
N LEU A 6 8.88 8.68 11.60
CA LEU A 6 7.62 8.43 10.91
C LEU A 6 7.19 6.97 11.07
N VAL A 7 8.13 6.05 10.88
CA VAL A 7 7.93 4.61 11.11
C VAL A 7 9.07 4.09 11.97
N GLU A 8 8.74 3.33 13.01
CA GLU A 8 9.73 2.58 13.79
C GLU A 8 9.30 1.11 13.88
N VAL A 9 10.22 0.21 13.59
CA VAL A 9 10.00 -1.24 13.62
C VAL A 9 10.96 -1.85 14.63
N LYS A 10 10.42 -2.63 15.60
CA LYS A 10 11.19 -3.27 16.67
C LYS A 10 11.00 -4.77 16.67
N ASN A 11 12.08 -5.52 16.48
CA ASN A 11 12.15 -6.98 16.56
C ASN A 11 11.00 -7.67 15.78
N LEU A 12 10.66 -7.12 14.61
CA LEU A 12 9.50 -7.57 13.83
C LEU A 12 9.72 -8.97 13.29
N LYS A 13 8.71 -9.85 13.48
CA LYS A 13 8.74 -11.24 13.02
C LYS A 13 7.47 -11.57 12.25
N LYS A 14 7.63 -12.33 11.18
CA LYS A 14 6.54 -12.97 10.46
C LYS A 14 6.91 -14.38 10.07
N TYR A 15 6.19 -15.32 10.65
CA TYR A 15 6.35 -16.75 10.41
C TYR A 15 5.10 -17.30 9.74
N PHE A 16 5.29 -18.28 8.87
CA PHE A 16 4.22 -19.03 8.22
C PHE A 16 4.34 -20.51 8.54
N ASN A 17 3.25 -21.12 8.93
CA ASN A 17 3.19 -22.57 9.07
C ASN A 17 3.05 -23.21 7.69
N THR A 18 3.97 -24.11 7.36
CA THR A 18 3.98 -24.87 6.11
C THR A 18 3.96 -26.38 6.43
N PRO A 19 3.58 -27.24 5.48
CA PRO A 19 3.63 -28.68 5.69
C PRO A 19 5.02 -29.23 6.06
N SER A 20 6.08 -28.52 5.67
CA SER A 20 7.49 -28.85 5.94
C SER A 20 8.07 -28.19 7.19
N GLY A 21 7.27 -27.44 7.95
CA GLY A 21 7.72 -26.73 9.15
C GLY A 21 7.40 -25.25 9.13
N THR A 22 7.98 -24.48 10.04
CA THR A 22 7.77 -23.04 10.15
C THR A 22 8.75 -22.28 9.25
N LEU A 23 8.22 -21.49 8.33
CA LEU A 23 9.00 -20.57 7.49
C LEU A 23 9.14 -19.22 8.19
N HIS A 24 10.36 -18.82 8.51
CA HIS A 24 10.70 -17.51 9.07
C HIS A 24 10.90 -16.51 7.92
N ALA A 25 9.83 -15.87 7.48
CA ALA A 25 9.87 -14.94 6.35
C ALA A 25 10.43 -13.56 6.73
N VAL A 26 10.19 -13.12 7.96
CA VAL A 26 10.80 -11.94 8.59
C VAL A 26 11.19 -12.35 9.99
N ASP A 27 12.44 -12.10 10.41
CA ASP A 27 12.94 -12.54 11.71
C ASP A 27 13.82 -11.49 12.38
N GLY A 28 13.29 -10.86 13.43
CA GLY A 28 14.01 -9.92 14.29
C GLY A 28 14.41 -8.61 13.61
N VAL A 29 13.65 -8.11 12.64
CA VAL A 29 14.00 -6.90 11.87
C VAL A 29 13.74 -5.64 12.69
N ASN A 30 14.75 -4.72 12.66
CA ASN A 30 14.70 -3.43 13.34
C ASN A 30 15.14 -2.33 12.37
N PHE A 31 14.38 -1.24 12.28
CA PHE A 31 14.77 0.00 11.58
C PHE A 31 13.83 1.14 11.92
N THR A 32 14.23 2.35 11.53
CA THR A 32 13.41 3.56 11.56
C THR A 32 13.37 4.20 10.18
N ILE A 33 12.32 4.97 9.92
CA ILE A 33 12.20 5.85 8.74
C ILE A 33 11.77 7.20 9.27
N ASP A 34 12.56 8.23 8.98
CA ASP A 34 12.24 9.59 9.35
C ASP A 34 11.30 10.26 8.32
N GLN A 35 10.71 11.38 8.70
CA GLN A 35 9.86 12.17 7.80
C GLN A 35 10.67 12.64 6.58
N GLY A 36 10.19 12.29 5.37
CA GLY A 36 10.87 12.64 4.11
C GLY A 36 12.06 11.74 3.75
N GLU A 37 12.36 10.72 4.55
CA GLU A 37 13.40 9.74 4.27
C GLU A 37 12.94 8.68 3.25
N THR A 38 13.89 8.13 2.50
CA THR A 38 13.69 6.98 1.64
C THR A 38 14.58 5.83 2.11
N LEU A 39 13.96 4.75 2.59
CA LEU A 39 14.66 3.53 3.00
C LEU A 39 14.65 2.48 1.88
N GLY A 40 15.83 2.07 1.40
CA GLY A 40 15.99 0.99 0.44
C GLY A 40 16.08 -0.38 1.13
N VAL A 41 15.22 -1.33 0.74
CA VAL A 41 15.30 -2.73 1.21
C VAL A 41 15.79 -3.62 0.08
N VAL A 42 17.00 -4.16 0.21
CA VAL A 42 17.66 -4.99 -0.80
C VAL A 42 17.90 -6.41 -0.29
N GLY A 43 18.03 -7.37 -1.18
CA GLY A 43 18.29 -8.77 -0.87
C GLY A 43 17.85 -9.69 -2.01
N GLU A 44 18.14 -10.98 -1.90
CA GLU A 44 17.81 -12.00 -2.89
C GLU A 44 16.30 -12.19 -3.08
N SER A 45 15.90 -12.83 -4.19
CA SER A 45 14.50 -13.19 -4.41
C SER A 45 14.04 -14.18 -3.31
N GLY A 46 12.86 -13.93 -2.75
CA GLY A 46 12.31 -14.80 -1.69
C GLY A 46 12.81 -14.51 -0.26
N CYS A 47 13.76 -13.58 -0.03
CA CYS A 47 14.29 -13.29 1.31
C CYS A 47 13.35 -12.50 2.24
N GLY A 48 12.07 -12.31 1.88
CA GLY A 48 11.07 -11.69 2.78
C GLY A 48 10.79 -10.20 2.57
N LYS A 49 11.43 -9.50 1.62
CA LYS A 49 11.20 -8.05 1.38
C LYS A 49 9.74 -7.66 1.21
N SER A 50 9.03 -8.36 0.33
CA SER A 50 7.61 -8.11 0.09
C SER A 50 6.73 -8.48 1.29
N THR A 51 7.14 -9.49 2.06
CA THR A 51 6.47 -9.87 3.30
C THR A 51 6.63 -8.78 4.35
N LEU A 52 7.85 -8.23 4.51
CA LEU A 52 8.13 -7.12 5.42
C LEU A 52 7.23 -5.91 5.12
N GLY A 53 7.20 -5.45 3.87
CA GLY A 53 6.34 -4.34 3.47
C GLY A 53 4.86 -4.60 3.73
N ARG A 54 4.37 -5.81 3.44
CA ARG A 54 2.97 -6.17 3.70
C ARG A 54 2.63 -6.23 5.19
N VAL A 55 3.56 -6.63 6.05
CA VAL A 55 3.36 -6.64 7.51
C VAL A 55 3.31 -5.23 8.05
N ILE A 56 4.20 -4.33 7.61
CA ILE A 56 4.21 -2.92 8.04
C ILE A 56 2.90 -2.21 7.64
N LEU A 57 2.37 -2.53 6.47
CA LEU A 57 1.11 -1.96 5.95
C LEU A 57 -0.15 -2.69 6.46
N HIS A 58 -0.01 -3.61 7.41
CA HIS A 58 -1.14 -4.41 7.95
C HIS A 58 -1.96 -5.14 6.87
N LEU A 59 -1.30 -5.57 5.79
CA LEU A 59 -1.85 -6.52 4.82
C LEU A 59 -1.63 -7.97 5.27
N LEU A 60 -0.68 -8.16 6.19
CA LEU A 60 -0.40 -9.42 6.91
C LEU A 60 -0.17 -9.08 8.38
N ASP A 61 -0.71 -9.87 9.29
CA ASP A 61 -0.44 -9.73 10.71
C ASP A 61 1.00 -10.16 11.03
N SER A 62 1.68 -9.43 11.94
CA SER A 62 2.96 -9.87 12.48
C SER A 62 2.79 -11.10 13.38
N THR A 63 3.83 -11.92 13.48
CA THR A 63 3.88 -13.01 14.46
C THR A 63 4.32 -12.48 15.82
N ASP A 64 5.29 -11.54 15.82
CA ASP A 64 5.85 -10.92 17.03
C ASP A 64 6.52 -9.58 16.64
N GLY A 65 6.98 -8.81 17.64
CA GLY A 65 7.59 -7.51 17.46
C GLY A 65 6.57 -6.37 17.45
N GLN A 66 7.06 -5.15 17.17
CA GLN A 66 6.25 -3.94 17.25
C GLN A 66 6.46 -3.03 16.05
N ILE A 67 5.39 -2.34 15.67
CA ILE A 67 5.36 -1.33 14.60
C ILE A 67 4.80 -0.05 15.21
N PHE A 68 5.55 1.05 15.06
CA PHE A 68 5.10 2.39 15.46
C PHE A 68 4.95 3.27 14.22
N PHE A 69 3.89 4.05 14.19
CA PHE A 69 3.65 5.07 13.18
C PHE A 69 3.45 6.41 13.88
N GLU A 70 4.30 7.41 13.58
CA GLU A 70 4.32 8.72 14.25
C GLU A 70 4.39 8.60 15.79
N GLY A 71 5.13 7.60 16.30
CA GLY A 71 5.32 7.32 17.72
C GLY A 71 4.17 6.55 18.40
N GLU A 72 3.07 6.28 17.70
CA GLU A 72 1.97 5.46 18.19
C GLU A 72 2.19 3.99 17.88
N ASP A 73 2.03 3.09 18.87
CA ASP A 73 2.07 1.64 18.61
C ASP A 73 0.85 1.21 17.81
N VAL A 74 1.11 0.78 16.58
CA VAL A 74 0.08 0.33 15.64
C VAL A 74 0.15 -1.17 15.35
N THR A 75 0.91 -1.94 16.13
CA THR A 75 1.14 -3.38 15.93
C THR A 75 -0.16 -4.18 15.85
N LYS A 76 -1.10 -3.88 16.76
CA LYS A 76 -2.42 -4.53 16.82
C LYS A 76 -3.50 -3.46 16.93
N VAL A 77 -4.11 -3.12 15.81
CA VAL A 77 -5.12 -2.06 15.74
C VAL A 77 -6.49 -2.61 15.37
N GLY A 78 -7.52 -1.99 15.92
CA GLY A 78 -8.91 -2.30 15.54
C GLY A 78 -9.25 -1.74 14.15
N ARG A 79 -10.38 -2.19 13.58
CA ARG A 79 -10.83 -1.84 12.22
C ARG A 79 -10.85 -0.34 11.94
N LYS A 80 -11.29 0.48 12.90
CA LYS A 80 -11.38 1.94 12.74
C LYS A 80 -9.99 2.53 12.52
N LYS A 81 -9.05 2.24 13.42
CA LYS A 81 -7.67 2.72 13.33
C LYS A 81 -6.96 2.20 12.08
N LEU A 82 -7.19 0.94 11.72
CA LEU A 82 -6.66 0.36 10.49
C LEU A 82 -7.12 1.12 9.24
N THR A 83 -8.38 1.59 9.21
CA THR A 83 -8.89 2.42 8.12
C THR A 83 -8.19 3.77 8.04
N GLU A 84 -7.90 4.40 9.19
CA GLU A 84 -7.13 5.65 9.27
C GLU A 84 -5.68 5.45 8.80
N LEU A 85 -5.01 4.38 9.26
CA LEU A 85 -3.65 4.05 8.83
C LEU A 85 -3.55 3.82 7.33
N ARG A 86 -4.51 3.13 6.73
CA ARG A 86 -4.55 2.88 5.27
C ARG A 86 -4.77 4.15 4.43
N GLN A 87 -5.20 5.27 5.02
CA GLN A 87 -5.23 6.56 4.34
C GLN A 87 -3.85 7.24 4.33
N ASN A 88 -3.00 6.92 5.31
CA ASN A 88 -1.69 7.53 5.49
C ASN A 88 -0.54 6.65 4.95
N MET A 89 -0.76 5.33 4.88
CA MET A 89 0.23 4.37 4.36
C MET A 89 -0.32 3.67 3.12
N GLN A 90 0.35 3.79 1.99
CA GLN A 90 -0.05 3.27 0.70
C GLN A 90 0.99 2.29 0.15
N ILE A 91 0.57 1.39 -0.72
CA ILE A 91 1.45 0.48 -1.45
C ILE A 91 1.25 0.63 -2.95
N VAL A 92 2.36 0.71 -3.68
CA VAL A 92 2.38 0.59 -5.13
C VAL A 92 2.93 -0.79 -5.47
N PHE A 93 2.15 -1.61 -6.15
CA PHE A 93 2.55 -2.97 -6.51
C PHE A 93 3.47 -2.96 -7.73
N GLN A 94 4.44 -3.87 -7.74
CA GLN A 94 5.38 -4.04 -8.85
C GLN A 94 4.69 -4.51 -10.13
N ASP A 95 3.67 -5.36 -10.03
CA ASP A 95 2.89 -5.84 -11.16
C ASP A 95 1.57 -5.05 -11.29
N PRO A 96 1.47 -4.15 -12.28
CA PRO A 96 0.25 -3.39 -12.51
C PRO A 96 -0.91 -4.25 -13.02
N TYR A 97 -0.64 -5.42 -13.61
CA TYR A 97 -1.69 -6.34 -14.08
C TYR A 97 -2.45 -6.99 -12.92
N ALA A 98 -1.70 -7.47 -11.92
CA ALA A 98 -2.28 -8.13 -10.77
C ALA A 98 -2.95 -7.16 -9.78
N SER A 99 -2.67 -5.85 -9.89
CA SER A 99 -3.18 -4.84 -8.95
C SER A 99 -4.50 -4.20 -9.35
N LEU A 100 -4.90 -4.27 -10.63
CA LEU A 100 -6.10 -3.61 -11.15
C LEU A 100 -7.24 -4.63 -11.35
N ASP A 101 -8.46 -4.30 -10.93
CA ASP A 101 -9.65 -5.14 -11.22
C ASP A 101 -9.99 -5.04 -12.72
N PRO A 102 -9.85 -6.13 -13.50
CA PRO A 102 -10.06 -6.11 -14.94
C PRO A 102 -11.50 -5.86 -15.37
N ARG A 103 -12.46 -5.92 -14.42
CA ARG A 103 -13.89 -5.71 -14.65
C ARG A 103 -14.31 -4.26 -14.50
N LYS A 104 -13.42 -3.38 -14.03
CA LYS A 104 -13.67 -1.96 -13.80
C LYS A 104 -12.96 -1.12 -14.85
N THR A 105 -13.59 0.00 -15.21
CA THR A 105 -12.94 1.00 -16.06
C THR A 105 -11.90 1.80 -15.28
N VAL A 106 -11.04 2.53 -15.99
CA VAL A 106 -10.02 3.42 -15.40
C VAL A 106 -10.63 4.37 -14.39
N SER A 107 -11.70 5.07 -14.76
CA SER A 107 -12.39 6.00 -13.86
C SER A 107 -12.98 5.33 -12.62
N GLN A 108 -13.51 4.11 -12.76
CA GLN A 108 -14.03 3.35 -11.63
C GLN A 108 -12.94 2.92 -10.65
N ILE A 109 -11.77 2.49 -11.16
CA ILE A 109 -10.64 2.10 -10.34
C ILE A 109 -10.11 3.30 -9.55
N ILE A 110 -9.91 4.44 -10.21
CA ILE A 110 -9.43 5.67 -9.57
C ILE A 110 -10.46 6.23 -8.56
N ALA A 111 -11.75 6.09 -8.85
CA ALA A 111 -12.83 6.55 -7.97
C ALA A 111 -12.98 5.68 -6.71
N GLU A 112 -12.64 4.40 -6.76
CA GLU A 112 -12.93 3.44 -5.69
C GLU A 112 -12.42 3.85 -4.30
N PRO A 113 -11.18 4.30 -4.11
CA PRO A 113 -10.70 4.78 -2.82
C PRO A 113 -11.49 5.96 -2.28
N LEU A 114 -11.93 6.86 -3.16
CA LEU A 114 -12.73 8.04 -2.80
C LEU A 114 -14.15 7.64 -2.37
N ILE A 115 -14.75 6.66 -3.06
CA ILE A 115 -16.09 6.12 -2.73
C ILE A 115 -16.05 5.42 -1.37
N ILE A 116 -15.00 4.62 -1.09
CA ILE A 116 -14.86 3.89 0.17
C ILE A 116 -14.77 4.85 1.37
N GLN A 117 -14.13 5.99 1.21
CA GLN A 117 -14.01 7.00 2.27
C GLN A 117 -15.35 7.66 2.63
N LYS A 118 -16.37 7.64 1.76
CA LYS A 118 -17.71 8.22 1.96
C LYS A 118 -17.71 9.69 2.40
N LYS A 119 -16.70 10.46 2.02
CA LYS A 119 -16.52 11.87 2.43
C LYS A 119 -16.93 12.86 1.32
N LEU A 120 -17.09 12.38 0.09
CA LEU A 120 -17.29 13.19 -1.10
C LEU A 120 -18.62 12.87 -1.79
N SER A 121 -19.24 13.87 -2.40
CA SER A 121 -20.38 13.70 -3.31
C SER A 121 -19.91 13.08 -4.64
N LYS A 122 -20.86 12.60 -5.42
CA LYS A 122 -20.58 11.99 -6.75
C LYS A 122 -19.85 12.98 -7.68
N THR A 123 -20.29 14.24 -7.70
CA THR A 123 -19.70 15.30 -8.54
C THR A 123 -18.25 15.58 -8.14
N GLU A 124 -17.97 15.68 -6.83
CA GLU A 124 -16.60 15.89 -6.32
C GLU A 124 -15.68 14.71 -6.63
N ILE A 125 -16.20 13.47 -6.61
CA ILE A 125 -15.44 12.28 -7.02
C ILE A 125 -15.08 12.37 -8.50
N GLU A 126 -16.04 12.68 -9.38
CA GLU A 126 -15.82 12.80 -10.82
C GLU A 126 -14.77 13.90 -11.15
N GLU A 127 -14.83 15.04 -10.47
CA GLU A 127 -13.84 16.11 -10.62
C GLU A 127 -12.45 15.67 -10.16
N ARG A 128 -12.36 14.99 -9.01
CA ARG A 128 -11.09 14.46 -8.52
C ARG A 128 -10.50 13.40 -9.42
N VAL A 129 -11.29 12.48 -9.94
CA VAL A 129 -10.85 11.47 -10.91
C VAL A 129 -10.22 12.13 -12.12
N LYS A 130 -10.89 13.14 -12.72
CA LYS A 130 -10.34 13.89 -13.86
C LYS A 130 -9.01 14.55 -13.52
N LYS A 131 -8.94 15.22 -12.37
CA LYS A 131 -7.70 15.87 -11.91
C LYS A 131 -6.57 14.88 -11.70
N ILE A 132 -6.85 13.70 -11.11
CA ILE A 132 -5.83 12.64 -10.91
C ILE A 132 -5.36 12.14 -12.27
N MET A 133 -6.28 11.84 -13.21
CA MET A 133 -5.93 11.39 -14.56
C MET A 133 -5.01 12.40 -15.27
N ASP A 134 -5.31 13.69 -15.18
CA ASP A 134 -4.46 14.75 -15.75
C ASP A 134 -3.09 14.77 -15.08
N THR A 135 -3.03 14.67 -13.74
CA THR A 135 -1.78 14.68 -12.97
C THR A 135 -0.84 13.54 -13.36
N VAL A 136 -1.39 12.34 -13.58
CA VAL A 136 -0.58 11.16 -13.97
C VAL A 136 -0.43 11.03 -15.50
N GLY A 137 -0.90 12.00 -16.29
CA GLY A 137 -0.78 12.03 -17.74
C GLY A 137 -1.62 10.95 -18.45
N LEU A 138 -2.79 10.60 -17.91
CA LEU A 138 -3.77 9.74 -18.57
C LEU A 138 -4.73 10.57 -19.40
N ALA A 139 -4.76 10.34 -20.71
CA ALA A 139 -5.65 11.06 -21.60
C ALA A 139 -7.14 10.77 -21.27
N LYS A 140 -8.00 11.77 -21.34
CA LYS A 140 -9.44 11.66 -21.08
C LYS A 140 -10.11 10.51 -21.87
N ARG A 141 -9.65 10.24 -23.09
CA ARG A 141 -10.20 9.16 -23.96
C ARG A 141 -10.11 7.76 -23.34
N VAL A 142 -9.22 7.54 -22.36
CA VAL A 142 -9.06 6.22 -21.70
C VAL A 142 -9.88 6.11 -20.41
N GLU A 143 -10.65 7.12 -20.04
CA GLU A 143 -11.48 7.17 -18.83
C GLU A 143 -12.41 5.95 -18.69
N ASN A 144 -13.01 5.52 -19.81
CA ASN A 144 -13.93 4.41 -19.88
C ASN A 144 -13.29 3.12 -20.40
N SER A 145 -11.97 3.11 -20.63
CA SER A 145 -11.25 1.90 -21.04
C SER A 145 -11.05 0.94 -19.86
N TYR A 146 -10.96 -0.34 -20.18
CA TYR A 146 -10.59 -1.37 -19.22
C TYR A 146 -9.08 -1.57 -19.15
N PRO A 147 -8.54 -2.08 -18.03
CA PRO A 147 -7.10 -2.30 -17.89
C PRO A 147 -6.46 -3.13 -19.04
N HIS A 148 -7.15 -4.14 -19.55
CA HIS A 148 -6.63 -4.99 -20.63
C HIS A 148 -6.49 -4.26 -21.99
N GLU A 149 -7.17 -3.13 -22.18
CA GLU A 149 -7.07 -2.30 -23.40
C GLU A 149 -5.88 -1.32 -23.36
N LEU A 150 -5.16 -1.27 -22.24
CA LEU A 150 -4.08 -0.31 -22.01
C LEU A 150 -2.71 -0.99 -22.03
N ASP A 151 -1.67 -0.23 -22.42
CA ASP A 151 -0.29 -0.65 -22.27
C ASP A 151 0.17 -0.67 -20.79
N GLY A 152 1.32 -1.31 -20.54
CA GLY A 152 1.87 -1.47 -19.18
C GLY A 152 2.14 -0.13 -18.48
N GLY A 153 2.63 0.87 -19.19
CA GLY A 153 2.93 2.19 -18.63
C GLY A 153 1.68 2.94 -18.18
N ARG A 154 0.56 2.84 -18.93
CA ARG A 154 -0.72 3.41 -18.53
C ARG A 154 -1.31 2.69 -17.33
N ARG A 155 -1.23 1.36 -17.29
CA ARG A 155 -1.68 0.57 -16.12
C ARG A 155 -0.90 0.93 -14.86
N GLN A 156 0.42 1.09 -14.97
CA GLN A 156 1.24 1.51 -13.85
C GLN A 156 0.81 2.87 -13.30
N ARG A 157 0.49 3.83 -14.19
CA ARG A 157 -0.02 5.15 -13.79
C ARG A 157 -1.40 5.13 -13.14
N ILE A 158 -2.22 4.13 -13.42
CA ILE A 158 -3.50 3.93 -12.73
C ILE A 158 -3.27 3.38 -11.31
N GLY A 159 -2.21 2.57 -11.12
CA GLY A 159 -1.88 1.95 -9.84
C GLY A 159 -1.15 2.87 -8.85
N ILE A 160 -0.74 4.08 -9.28
CA ILE A 160 -0.10 5.12 -8.46
C ILE A 160 -1.18 6.03 -7.86
#